data_da3bc0f0dba331fe7be3eb925869cc6c
#
_entry.id   da3bc0f0dba331fe7be3eb925869cc6c
#
_cell.length_a   1.000
_cell.length_b   1.000
_cell.length_c   1.000
_cell.angle_alpha   90.00
_cell.angle_beta   90.00
_cell.angle_gamma   90.00
#
_symmetry.space_group_name_H-M   'P 1'
#
loop_
_entity.id
_entity.type
_entity.pdbx_description
1 polymer ?
#
loop_
_entity_poly.entity_id
_entity_poly.type
_entity_poly.pdbx_seq_one_letter_code
_entity_poly.pdbx_strand_id
1 'polypeptide(L)'
;HGLVHNAGLMPPERTESAQGHEMSLAAHVLGPHLMTHLLRERLVAGPGSVVWMSSGGIYGSGLATRDDDEIEYRRGEYKGVQAYARTKRMQVVLADAWATELAGTGVLVESMHPGWVRTPGVSESLPTFDKVVSRLLREPEDGADTAVWLVATRPASGGEHFWHDRAQRPTTFGWQREQDPDLRARLLEYVATVTATPRLG
;
A
#
# COMPACT_ATOMS: atom_id res chain seq x y z
N HIS A 1 -0.01 17.26 11.11
CA HIS A 1 -0.78 16.95 9.91
C HIS A 1 -0.79 15.44 9.67
N GLY A 2 -1.94 14.86 9.26
CA GLY A 2 -2.08 13.43 8.96
C GLY A 2 -2.59 13.23 7.54
N LEU A 3 -1.93 12.33 6.78
CA LEU A 3 -2.36 11.86 5.46
C LEU A 3 -2.55 10.36 5.55
N VAL A 4 -3.75 9.86 5.28
CA VAL A 4 -4.05 8.43 5.26
C VAL A 4 -4.47 8.03 3.85
N HIS A 5 -3.64 7.24 3.19
CA HIS A 5 -3.94 6.66 1.88
C HIS A 5 -4.85 5.44 2.06
N ASN A 6 -6.13 5.71 2.28
CA ASN A 6 -7.14 4.68 2.54
C ASN A 6 -7.88 4.23 1.29
N ALA A 7 -7.99 5.08 0.27
CA ALA A 7 -8.71 4.74 -0.96
C ALA A 7 -8.20 3.45 -1.57
N GLY A 8 -9.10 2.58 -1.98
CA GLY A 8 -8.75 1.29 -2.57
C GLY A 8 -9.93 0.64 -3.26
N LEU A 9 -9.61 -0.21 -4.23
CA LEU A 9 -10.58 -0.95 -5.03
C LEU A 9 -9.96 -2.26 -5.51
N MET A 10 -10.78 -3.19 -5.93
CA MET A 10 -10.37 -4.51 -6.44
C MET A 10 -11.28 -4.88 -7.62
N PRO A 11 -11.06 -4.30 -8.82
CA PRO A 11 -11.88 -4.61 -9.99
C PRO A 11 -11.78 -6.09 -10.36
N PRO A 12 -12.89 -6.75 -10.70
CA PRO A 12 -12.86 -8.15 -11.12
C PRO A 12 -12.18 -8.33 -12.48
N GLU A 13 -12.23 -7.31 -13.33
CA GLU A 13 -11.64 -7.27 -14.67
C GLU A 13 -10.63 -6.13 -14.77
N ARG A 14 -9.67 -6.25 -15.71
CA ARG A 14 -8.69 -5.21 -15.93
C ARG A 14 -9.38 -3.97 -16.52
N THR A 15 -9.33 -2.90 -15.79
CA THR A 15 -9.79 -1.56 -16.21
C THR A 15 -8.63 -0.57 -16.09
N GLU A 16 -8.74 0.56 -16.77
CA GLU A 16 -7.70 1.59 -16.79
C GLU A 16 -8.24 2.92 -16.24
N SER A 17 -7.35 3.66 -15.60
CA SER A 17 -7.58 5.06 -15.26
C SER A 17 -7.66 5.93 -16.53
N ALA A 18 -8.08 7.18 -16.37
CA ALA A 18 -8.08 8.15 -17.48
C ALA A 18 -6.68 8.39 -18.10
N GLN A 19 -5.60 8.05 -17.37
CA GLN A 19 -4.23 8.16 -17.83
C GLN A 19 -3.69 6.85 -18.44
N GLY A 20 -4.52 5.80 -18.54
CA GLY A 20 -4.15 4.51 -19.15
C GLY A 20 -3.39 3.55 -18.24
N HIS A 21 -3.39 3.78 -16.92
CA HIS A 21 -2.79 2.88 -15.93
C HIS A 21 -3.81 1.88 -15.41
N GLU A 22 -3.37 0.66 -15.07
CA GLU A 22 -4.21 -0.34 -14.41
C GLU A 22 -4.85 0.27 -13.16
N MET A 23 -6.15 0.06 -12.96
CA MET A 23 -6.93 0.82 -12.01
C MET A 23 -6.49 0.62 -10.55
N SER A 24 -6.13 -0.60 -10.14
CA SER A 24 -5.60 -0.83 -8.79
C SER A 24 -4.22 -0.19 -8.60
N LEU A 25 -3.37 -0.24 -9.62
CA LEU A 25 -2.07 0.44 -9.60
C LEU A 25 -2.25 1.96 -9.48
N ALA A 26 -3.14 2.54 -10.28
CA ALA A 26 -3.42 3.97 -10.23
C ALA A 26 -3.90 4.42 -8.84
N ALA A 27 -4.87 3.69 -8.27
CA ALA A 27 -5.50 4.06 -7.00
C ALA A 27 -4.63 3.75 -5.76
N HIS A 28 -3.88 2.64 -5.78
CA HIS A 28 -3.11 2.21 -4.61
C HIS A 28 -1.68 2.73 -4.58
N VAL A 29 -1.09 3.01 -5.75
CA VAL A 29 0.34 3.29 -5.89
C VAL A 29 0.60 4.68 -6.44
N LEU A 30 0.17 4.96 -7.67
CA LEU A 30 0.52 6.20 -8.38
C LEU A 30 -0.12 7.43 -7.74
N GLY A 31 -1.42 7.40 -7.49
CA GLY A 31 -2.16 8.49 -6.85
C GLY A 31 -1.63 8.82 -5.44
N PRO A 32 -1.52 7.84 -4.53
CA PRO A 32 -0.92 8.04 -3.21
C PRO A 32 0.51 8.58 -3.24
N HIS A 33 1.37 8.06 -4.12
CA HIS A 33 2.73 8.58 -4.29
C HIS A 33 2.72 10.05 -4.71
N LEU A 34 1.98 10.38 -5.78
CA LEU A 34 1.87 11.75 -6.29
C LEU A 34 1.30 12.70 -5.23
N MET A 35 0.26 12.27 -4.51
CA MET A 35 -0.34 13.06 -3.43
C MET A 35 0.66 13.31 -2.30
N THR A 36 1.43 12.31 -1.87
CA THR A 36 2.48 12.48 -0.86
C THR A 36 3.53 13.47 -1.34
N HIS A 37 3.96 13.36 -2.61
CA HIS A 37 4.93 14.28 -3.21
C HIS A 37 4.41 15.73 -3.22
N LEU A 38 3.19 15.95 -3.68
CA LEU A 38 2.59 17.29 -3.76
C LEU A 38 2.33 17.92 -2.38
N LEU A 39 2.11 17.11 -1.35
CA LEU A 39 1.88 17.57 0.01
C LEU A 39 3.16 17.61 0.87
N ARG A 40 4.32 17.24 0.31
CA ARG A 40 5.59 17.10 1.04
C ARG A 40 5.93 18.32 1.90
N GLU A 41 5.86 19.51 1.33
CA GLU A 41 6.16 20.76 2.06
C GLU A 41 5.23 20.98 3.27
N ARG A 42 3.94 20.64 3.13
CA ARG A 42 2.96 20.74 4.21
C ARG A 42 3.20 19.69 5.30
N LEU A 43 3.63 18.50 4.91
CA LEU A 43 3.95 17.42 5.84
C LEU A 43 5.17 17.77 6.70
N VAL A 44 6.22 18.32 6.07
CA VAL A 44 7.48 18.68 6.77
C VAL A 44 7.38 20.01 7.54
N ALA A 45 6.37 20.83 7.30
CA ALA A 45 6.16 22.08 8.06
C ALA A 45 5.79 21.86 9.54
N GLY A 46 5.58 20.63 9.97
CA GLY A 46 5.26 20.25 11.34
C GLY A 46 5.34 18.74 11.52
N PRO A 47 4.89 18.22 12.67
CA PRO A 47 4.91 16.78 12.93
C PRO A 47 3.88 16.04 12.04
N GLY A 48 4.23 15.81 10.77
CA GLY A 48 3.40 15.11 9.79
C GLY A 48 3.38 13.60 10.02
N SER A 49 2.28 12.94 9.61
CA SER A 49 2.17 11.48 9.55
C SER A 49 1.57 11.07 8.21
N VAL A 50 2.16 10.07 7.57
CA VAL A 50 1.64 9.46 6.33
C VAL A 50 1.42 7.98 6.60
N VAL A 51 0.19 7.51 6.44
CA VAL A 51 -0.17 6.10 6.65
C VAL A 51 -0.68 5.51 5.35
N TRP A 52 -0.05 4.42 4.91
CA TRP A 52 -0.45 3.66 3.73
C TRP A 52 -1.28 2.45 4.15
N MET A 53 -2.58 2.48 3.81
CA MET A 53 -3.50 1.39 4.09
C MET A 53 -3.25 0.24 3.10
N SER A 54 -2.36 -0.68 3.49
CA SER A 54 -2.04 -1.88 2.74
C SER A 54 -3.02 -3.03 3.10
N SER A 55 -2.60 -4.27 3.02
CA SER A 55 -3.42 -5.45 3.26
C SER A 55 -2.58 -6.65 3.67
N GLY A 56 -3.16 -7.59 4.40
CA GLY A 56 -2.59 -8.93 4.63
C GLY A 56 -2.33 -9.72 3.33
N GLY A 57 -2.93 -9.29 2.21
CA GLY A 57 -2.66 -9.85 0.88
C GLY A 57 -1.19 -9.78 0.44
N ILE A 58 -0.38 -8.92 1.07
CA ILE A 58 1.06 -8.83 0.81
C ILE A 58 1.79 -10.16 1.05
N TYR A 59 1.30 -10.97 1.97
CA TYR A 59 1.91 -12.26 2.29
C TYR A 59 1.67 -13.33 1.21
N GLY A 60 0.66 -13.13 0.36
CA GLY A 60 0.34 -14.00 -0.79
C GLY A 60 0.95 -13.53 -2.12
N SER A 61 1.67 -12.41 -2.15
CA SER A 61 2.21 -11.83 -3.37
C SER A 61 3.67 -11.44 -3.23
N GLY A 62 4.48 -11.78 -4.24
CA GLY A 62 5.80 -11.18 -4.44
C GLY A 62 5.70 -9.77 -5.05
N LEU A 63 6.83 -9.07 -5.12
CA LEU A 63 6.94 -7.80 -5.83
C LEU A 63 7.04 -8.07 -7.33
N ALA A 64 5.98 -7.78 -8.06
CA ALA A 64 5.84 -8.04 -9.49
C ALA A 64 6.20 -6.79 -10.29
N THR A 65 7.50 -6.56 -10.51
CA THR A 65 8.03 -5.30 -11.06
C THR A 65 9.23 -5.51 -12.00
N ARG A 66 9.32 -6.67 -12.67
CA ARG A 66 10.43 -6.97 -13.59
C ARG A 66 10.47 -6.06 -14.81
N ASP A 67 9.31 -5.62 -15.26
CA ASP A 67 9.13 -4.67 -16.36
C ASP A 67 7.77 -3.94 -16.24
N ASP A 68 7.56 -2.93 -17.09
CA ASP A 68 6.37 -2.09 -17.06
C ASP A 68 5.07 -2.87 -17.32
N ASP A 69 5.11 -3.88 -18.19
CA ASP A 69 3.94 -4.71 -18.49
C ASP A 69 3.55 -5.59 -17.29
N GLU A 70 4.54 -6.02 -16.49
CA GLU A 70 4.26 -6.75 -15.26
C GLU A 70 3.70 -5.82 -14.18
N ILE A 71 4.24 -4.61 -14.03
CA ILE A 71 3.72 -3.59 -13.12
C ILE A 71 2.28 -3.26 -13.47
N GLU A 72 1.98 -3.03 -14.74
CA GLU A 72 0.67 -2.67 -15.28
C GLU A 72 -0.28 -3.87 -15.47
N TYR A 73 0.16 -5.07 -15.13
CA TYR A 73 -0.61 -6.30 -15.31
C TYR A 73 -1.16 -6.44 -16.75
N ARG A 74 -0.32 -6.20 -17.75
CA ARG A 74 -0.69 -6.27 -19.17
C ARG A 74 -0.57 -7.68 -19.76
N ARG A 75 0.04 -8.63 -19.03
CA ARG A 75 0.27 -10.00 -19.50
C ARG A 75 -0.53 -11.02 -18.72
N GLY A 76 -0.99 -12.04 -19.45
CA GLY A 76 -1.73 -13.17 -18.90
C GLY A 76 -3.18 -12.84 -18.55
N GLU A 77 -3.84 -13.80 -17.92
CA GLU A 77 -5.21 -13.64 -17.46
C GLU A 77 -5.23 -12.68 -16.23
N TYR A 78 -6.03 -11.64 -16.32
CA TYR A 78 -6.20 -10.70 -15.19
C TYR A 78 -7.01 -11.34 -14.07
N LYS A 79 -6.50 -11.22 -12.85
CA LYS A 79 -7.17 -11.67 -11.62
C LYS A 79 -7.18 -10.54 -10.63
N GLY A 80 -8.35 -9.94 -10.36
CA GLY A 80 -8.50 -8.76 -9.50
C GLY A 80 -7.86 -8.94 -8.13
N VAL A 81 -8.04 -10.11 -7.48
CA VAL A 81 -7.41 -10.41 -6.18
C VAL A 81 -5.87 -10.40 -6.29
N GLN A 82 -5.31 -10.89 -7.37
CA GLN A 82 -3.86 -10.89 -7.58
C GLN A 82 -3.34 -9.49 -7.88
N ALA A 83 -4.04 -8.70 -8.70
CA ALA A 83 -3.71 -7.30 -8.97
C ALA A 83 -3.73 -6.48 -7.68
N TYR A 84 -4.78 -6.65 -6.88
CA TYR A 84 -4.89 -6.05 -5.56
C TYR A 84 -3.71 -6.42 -4.65
N ALA A 85 -3.41 -7.71 -4.49
CA ALA A 85 -2.31 -8.17 -3.62
C ALA A 85 -0.94 -7.62 -4.07
N ARG A 86 -0.69 -7.56 -5.39
CA ARG A 86 0.52 -6.96 -5.97
C ARG A 86 0.66 -5.48 -5.62
N THR A 87 -0.40 -4.70 -5.84
CA THR A 87 -0.37 -3.25 -5.58
C THR A 87 -0.30 -2.95 -4.08
N LYS A 88 -0.91 -3.78 -3.23
CA LYS A 88 -0.76 -3.69 -1.76
C LYS A 88 0.68 -3.99 -1.32
N ARG A 89 1.39 -4.89 -2.00
CA ARG A 89 2.81 -5.12 -1.78
C ARG A 89 3.65 -3.92 -2.21
N MET A 90 3.35 -3.32 -3.36
CA MET A 90 4.02 -2.09 -3.82
C MET A 90 3.83 -0.93 -2.85
N GLN A 91 2.67 -0.80 -2.19
CA GLN A 91 2.43 0.22 -1.16
C GLN A 91 3.40 0.11 0.01
N VAL A 92 3.72 -1.10 0.48
CA VAL A 92 4.70 -1.30 1.57
C VAL A 92 6.09 -0.82 1.13
N VAL A 93 6.50 -1.15 -0.09
CA VAL A 93 7.78 -0.69 -0.65
C VAL A 93 7.85 0.82 -0.76
N LEU A 94 6.76 1.47 -1.20
CA LEU A 94 6.71 2.93 -1.31
C LEU A 94 6.67 3.61 0.06
N ALA A 95 5.96 3.04 1.03
CA ALA A 95 5.96 3.57 2.40
C ALA A 95 7.38 3.57 2.99
N ASP A 96 8.13 2.48 2.80
CA ASP A 96 9.51 2.36 3.24
C ASP A 96 10.45 3.35 2.50
N ALA A 97 10.29 3.51 1.19
CA ALA A 97 11.04 4.50 0.43
C ALA A 97 10.73 5.93 0.87
N TRP A 98 9.47 6.27 1.12
CA TRP A 98 9.08 7.57 1.66
C TRP A 98 9.56 7.78 3.10
N ALA A 99 9.60 6.76 3.94
CA ALA A 99 10.17 6.85 5.27
C ALA A 99 11.67 7.20 5.22
N THR A 100 12.40 6.60 4.28
CA THR A 100 13.81 6.91 4.02
C THR A 100 13.98 8.34 3.51
N GLU A 101 13.20 8.76 2.52
CA GLU A 101 13.25 10.10 1.92
C GLU A 101 12.95 11.21 2.94
N LEU A 102 12.02 10.96 3.86
CA LEU A 102 11.61 11.94 4.86
C LEU A 102 12.33 11.77 6.21
N ALA A 103 13.37 10.93 6.27
CA ALA A 103 14.16 10.73 7.48
C ALA A 103 14.76 12.06 7.98
N GLY A 104 14.70 12.29 9.29
CA GLY A 104 15.21 13.50 9.91
C GLY A 104 14.31 14.74 9.79
N THR A 105 13.21 14.69 9.00
CA THR A 105 12.27 15.82 8.87
C THR A 105 11.23 15.86 9.98
N GLY A 106 11.12 14.81 10.79
CA GLY A 106 10.09 14.66 11.80
C GLY A 106 8.75 14.12 11.25
N VAL A 107 8.66 13.80 9.95
CA VAL A 107 7.48 13.14 9.39
C VAL A 107 7.56 11.64 9.66
N LEU A 108 6.48 11.07 10.19
CA LEU A 108 6.31 9.62 10.33
C LEU A 108 5.69 9.06 9.04
N VAL A 109 6.27 8.04 8.44
CA VAL A 109 5.68 7.31 7.30
C VAL A 109 5.60 5.84 7.66
N GLU A 110 4.39 5.29 7.61
CA GLU A 110 4.13 3.90 7.98
C GLU A 110 3.17 3.23 7.00
N SER A 111 3.27 1.93 6.88
CA SER A 111 2.24 1.10 6.23
C SER A 111 1.57 0.19 7.25
N MET A 112 0.31 -0.13 7.01
CA MET A 112 -0.44 -1.00 7.91
C MET A 112 -1.48 -1.83 7.14
N HIS A 113 -1.98 -2.88 7.77
CA HIS A 113 -3.19 -3.53 7.29
C HIS A 113 -4.27 -3.60 8.40
N PRO A 114 -5.55 -3.38 8.03
CA PRO A 114 -6.64 -3.25 8.99
C PRO A 114 -7.17 -4.60 9.53
N GLY A 115 -6.64 -5.72 9.07
CA GLY A 115 -7.28 -7.02 9.21
C GLY A 115 -8.36 -7.24 8.14
N TRP A 116 -9.22 -8.21 8.37
CA TRP A 116 -10.36 -8.50 7.51
C TRP A 116 -11.56 -7.69 7.99
N VAL A 117 -11.87 -6.62 7.27
CA VAL A 117 -12.93 -5.67 7.65
C VAL A 117 -14.14 -5.86 6.77
N ARG A 118 -15.31 -5.82 7.37
CA ARG A 118 -16.59 -5.84 6.65
C ARG A 118 -16.79 -4.54 5.90
N THR A 119 -16.59 -4.60 4.58
CA THR A 119 -16.81 -3.46 3.69
C THR A 119 -17.58 -3.92 2.45
N PRO A 120 -18.33 -3.03 1.80
CA PRO A 120 -19.01 -3.36 0.53
C PRO A 120 -18.05 -3.95 -0.51
N GLY A 121 -16.85 -3.41 -0.63
CA GLY A 121 -15.85 -3.91 -1.58
C GLY A 121 -15.38 -5.33 -1.31
N VAL A 122 -15.29 -5.78 -0.05
CA VAL A 122 -14.97 -7.18 0.31
C VAL A 122 -16.13 -8.09 -0.05
N SER A 123 -17.36 -7.72 0.32
CA SER A 123 -18.55 -8.52 0.04
C SER A 123 -18.82 -8.68 -1.46
N GLU A 124 -18.62 -7.63 -2.24
CA GLU A 124 -18.80 -7.66 -3.71
C GLU A 124 -17.69 -8.43 -4.43
N SER A 125 -16.45 -8.26 -4.02
CA SER A 125 -15.30 -8.85 -4.70
C SER A 125 -15.02 -10.30 -4.29
N LEU A 126 -15.43 -10.72 -3.09
CA LEU A 126 -15.18 -12.05 -2.52
C LEU A 126 -16.43 -12.65 -1.87
N PRO A 127 -17.55 -12.88 -2.61
CA PRO A 127 -18.84 -13.27 -2.01
C PRO A 127 -18.80 -14.64 -1.31
N THR A 128 -17.96 -15.57 -1.77
CA THR A 128 -17.81 -16.89 -1.13
C THR A 128 -17.00 -16.77 0.16
N PHE A 129 -15.97 -15.96 0.17
CA PHE A 129 -15.13 -15.68 1.32
C PHE A 129 -15.95 -14.97 2.42
N ASP A 130 -16.73 -13.96 2.04
CA ASP A 130 -17.61 -13.22 2.96
C ASP A 130 -18.57 -14.19 3.71
N LYS A 131 -19.18 -15.13 3.01
CA LYS A 131 -20.08 -16.13 3.62
C LYS A 131 -19.39 -17.06 4.61
N VAL A 132 -18.15 -17.45 4.35
CA VAL A 132 -17.39 -18.39 5.19
C VAL A 132 -16.78 -17.70 6.41
N VAL A 133 -16.27 -16.49 6.25
CA VAL A 133 -15.56 -15.77 7.31
C VAL A 133 -16.32 -14.60 7.92
N SER A 134 -17.60 -14.43 7.58
CA SER A 134 -18.44 -13.31 8.04
C SER A 134 -18.40 -13.07 9.57
N ARG A 135 -18.24 -14.13 10.35
CA ARG A 135 -18.14 -14.06 11.82
C ARG A 135 -16.76 -13.62 12.34
N LEU A 136 -15.76 -13.61 11.46
CA LEU A 136 -14.38 -13.19 11.78
C LEU A 136 -14.06 -11.82 11.21
N LEU A 137 -14.98 -11.22 10.43
CA LEU A 137 -14.81 -9.88 9.90
C LEU A 137 -14.97 -8.86 11.03
N ARG A 138 -14.04 -7.92 11.05
CA ARG A 138 -14.04 -6.78 11.96
C ARG A 138 -15.04 -5.73 11.48
N GLU A 139 -15.51 -4.91 12.39
CA GLU A 139 -16.26 -3.71 12.04
C GLU A 139 -15.30 -2.62 11.48
N PRO A 140 -15.79 -1.65 10.69
CA PRO A 140 -14.96 -0.60 10.11
C PRO A 140 -14.13 0.20 11.15
N GLU A 141 -14.70 0.41 12.33
CA GLU A 141 -14.04 1.12 13.44
C GLU A 141 -12.79 0.38 13.92
N ASP A 142 -12.87 -0.96 14.06
CA ASP A 142 -11.73 -1.80 14.43
C ASP A 142 -10.64 -1.79 13.34
N GLY A 143 -11.06 -1.75 12.07
CA GLY A 143 -10.16 -1.65 10.94
C GLY A 143 -9.40 -0.32 10.88
N ALA A 144 -10.06 0.77 11.26
CA ALA A 144 -9.47 2.10 11.31
C ALA A 144 -8.55 2.33 12.51
N ASP A 145 -8.70 1.54 13.57
CA ASP A 145 -8.05 1.74 14.86
C ASP A 145 -6.53 1.94 14.76
N THR A 146 -5.81 1.07 14.08
CA THR A 146 -4.35 1.17 13.94
C THR A 146 -3.94 2.41 13.15
N ALA A 147 -4.68 2.79 12.09
CA ALA A 147 -4.36 3.99 11.32
C ALA A 147 -4.54 5.26 12.16
N VAL A 148 -5.63 5.35 12.90
CA VAL A 148 -5.90 6.47 13.83
C VAL A 148 -4.84 6.53 14.92
N TRP A 149 -4.49 5.39 15.51
CA TRP A 149 -3.46 5.30 16.53
C TRP A 149 -2.08 5.74 16.00
N LEU A 150 -1.67 5.31 14.79
CA LEU A 150 -0.41 5.72 14.17
C LEU A 150 -0.33 7.25 14.00
N VAL A 151 -1.41 7.88 13.52
CA VAL A 151 -1.46 9.33 13.33
C VAL A 151 -1.44 10.06 14.69
N ALA A 152 -2.16 9.55 15.68
CA ALA A 152 -2.33 10.21 16.97
C ALA A 152 -1.10 10.08 17.89
N THR A 153 -0.50 8.88 17.94
CA THR A 153 0.58 8.57 18.90
C THR A 153 1.97 8.69 18.31
N ARG A 154 2.10 8.51 16.98
CA ARG A 154 3.37 8.58 16.26
C ARG A 154 4.47 7.72 16.93
N PRO A 155 4.24 6.41 17.04
CA PRO A 155 5.15 5.52 17.75
C PRO A 155 6.53 5.49 17.10
N ALA A 156 7.57 5.22 17.89
CA ALA A 156 8.89 4.97 17.32
C ALA A 156 8.84 3.70 16.45
N SER A 157 9.35 3.79 15.24
CA SER A 157 9.48 2.64 14.34
C SER A 157 10.79 1.90 14.64
N GLY A 158 10.69 0.56 14.74
CA GLY A 158 11.84 -0.33 14.95
C GLY A 158 12.55 -0.76 13.66
N GLY A 159 12.31 -0.08 12.55
CA GLY A 159 12.93 -0.37 11.25
C GLY A 159 12.04 -1.15 10.26
N GLU A 160 11.01 -1.85 10.70
CA GLU A 160 9.98 -2.38 9.82
C GLU A 160 8.77 -1.45 9.83
N HIS A 161 8.39 -0.93 8.66
CA HIS A 161 7.33 0.07 8.55
C HIS A 161 5.97 -0.56 8.18
N PHE A 162 5.63 -1.71 8.81
CA PHE A 162 4.35 -2.39 8.61
C PHE A 162 3.67 -2.74 9.93
N TRP A 163 2.41 -2.34 10.06
CA TRP A 163 1.67 -2.46 11.31
C TRP A 163 0.38 -3.25 11.17
N HIS A 164 0.03 -3.99 12.22
CA HIS A 164 -1.27 -4.62 12.42
C HIS A 164 -1.57 -4.71 13.90
N ASP A 165 -2.77 -4.30 14.29
CA ASP A 165 -3.22 -4.29 15.70
C ASP A 165 -2.22 -3.56 16.61
N ARG A 166 -1.81 -2.35 16.20
CA ARG A 166 -0.86 -1.48 16.91
C ARG A 166 0.49 -2.13 17.20
N ALA A 167 0.84 -3.19 16.49
CA ALA A 167 2.11 -3.88 16.62
C ALA A 167 2.82 -3.97 15.28
N GLN A 168 4.13 -3.81 15.28
CA GLN A 168 4.95 -4.02 14.08
C GLN A 168 4.94 -5.49 13.68
N ARG A 169 4.86 -5.72 12.39
CA ARG A 169 4.82 -7.04 11.78
C ARG A 169 5.87 -7.13 10.69
N PRO A 170 6.46 -8.31 10.48
CA PRO A 170 7.36 -8.50 9.35
C PRO A 170 6.62 -8.30 8.04
N THR A 171 7.29 -7.73 7.06
CA THR A 171 6.74 -7.55 5.70
C THR A 171 6.76 -8.83 4.88
N THR A 172 7.53 -9.83 5.32
CA THR A 172 7.64 -11.17 4.73
C THR A 172 7.59 -12.24 5.81
N PHE A 173 7.08 -13.44 5.47
CA PHE A 173 7.28 -14.62 6.30
C PHE A 173 8.59 -15.31 5.94
N GLY A 174 9.17 -16.08 6.88
CA GLY A 174 10.46 -16.75 6.71
C GLY A 174 10.57 -17.75 5.54
N TRP A 175 9.43 -18.18 4.97
CA TRP A 175 9.38 -19.00 3.75
C TRP A 175 9.34 -18.19 2.45
N GLN A 176 9.11 -16.88 2.52
CA GLN A 176 9.15 -15.97 1.38
C GLN A 176 10.61 -15.57 1.13
N ARG A 177 10.99 -15.49 -0.15
CA ARG A 177 12.30 -14.97 -0.52
C ARG A 177 12.39 -13.50 -0.18
N GLU A 178 13.56 -13.08 0.30
CA GLU A 178 13.91 -11.66 0.41
C GLU A 178 13.61 -10.93 -0.90
N GLN A 179 13.14 -9.70 -0.79
CA GLN A 179 12.80 -8.93 -1.98
C GLN A 179 14.10 -8.61 -2.74
N ASP A 180 14.10 -8.95 -4.03
CA ASP A 180 15.19 -8.59 -4.93
C ASP A 180 15.32 -7.06 -4.98
N PRO A 181 16.48 -6.48 -4.63
CA PRO A 181 16.72 -5.04 -4.67
C PRO A 181 16.47 -4.43 -6.06
N ASP A 182 16.71 -5.18 -7.14
CA ASP A 182 16.48 -4.70 -8.49
C ASP A 182 14.99 -4.52 -8.78
N LEU A 183 14.12 -5.38 -8.23
CA LEU A 183 12.67 -5.23 -8.34
C LEU A 183 12.16 -3.99 -7.60
N ARG A 184 12.73 -3.69 -6.42
CA ARG A 184 12.45 -2.45 -5.68
C ARG A 184 12.88 -1.22 -6.48
N ALA A 185 14.12 -1.21 -6.96
CA ALA A 185 14.67 -0.09 -7.75
C ALA A 185 13.82 0.16 -9.00
N ARG A 186 13.38 -0.91 -9.68
CA ARG A 186 12.53 -0.84 -10.86
C ARG A 186 11.16 -0.22 -10.57
N LEU A 187 10.52 -0.60 -9.46
CA LEU A 187 9.26 0.01 -9.04
C LEU A 187 9.42 1.52 -8.82
N LEU A 188 10.44 1.93 -8.08
CA LEU A 188 10.67 3.34 -7.75
C LEU A 188 10.96 4.17 -9.01
N GLU A 189 11.72 3.62 -9.96
CA GLU A 189 11.98 4.25 -11.26
C GLU A 189 10.70 4.40 -12.08
N TYR A 190 9.91 3.33 -12.18
CA TYR A 190 8.64 3.34 -12.90
C TYR A 190 7.69 4.42 -12.33
N VAL A 191 7.49 4.41 -11.02
CA VAL A 191 6.59 5.36 -10.34
C VAL A 191 7.05 6.80 -10.56
N ALA A 192 8.35 7.09 -10.42
CA ALA A 192 8.90 8.41 -10.66
C ALA A 192 8.66 8.88 -12.10
N THR A 193 8.89 7.99 -13.07
CA THR A 193 8.72 8.27 -14.50
C THR A 193 7.27 8.62 -14.84
N VAL A 194 6.30 7.77 -14.44
CA VAL A 194 4.90 7.96 -14.84
C VAL A 194 4.19 9.06 -14.06
N THR A 195 4.68 9.42 -12.88
CA THR A 195 4.15 10.54 -12.08
C THR A 195 4.91 11.85 -12.28
N ALA A 196 5.97 11.84 -13.08
CA ALA A 196 6.87 12.97 -13.30
C ALA A 196 7.39 13.59 -11.97
N THR A 197 7.76 12.72 -11.02
CA THR A 197 8.33 13.11 -9.73
C THR A 197 9.79 12.69 -9.63
N PRO A 198 10.60 13.26 -8.71
CA PRO A 198 11.92 12.73 -8.39
C PRO A 198 11.81 11.27 -7.93
N ARG A 199 12.79 10.45 -8.33
CA ARG A 199 12.90 9.09 -7.85
C ARG A 199 13.24 9.08 -6.35
N LEU A 200 12.53 8.28 -5.57
CA LEU A 200 12.89 8.00 -4.19
C LEU A 200 14.16 7.14 -4.11
N GLY A 201 14.94 7.33 -3.07
CA GLY A 201 16.21 6.61 -2.84
C GLY A 201 16.04 5.14 -2.44
#